data_b18c7f99e641a3b0523915a15c8802ab
#
_entry.id   b18c7f99e641a3b0523915a15c8802ab
#
_cell.length_a   1.000
_cell.length_b   1.000
_cell.length_c   1.000
_cell.angle_alpha   90.00
_cell.angle_beta   90.00
_cell.angle_gamma   90.00
#
_symmetry.space_group_name_H-M   'P 1'
#
loop_
_entity.id
_entity.type
_entity.pdbx_description
1 polymer ?
#
loop_
_entity_poly.entity_id
_entity_poly.type
_entity_poly.pdbx_seq_one_letter_code
_entity_poly.pdbx_strand_id
1 'polypeptide(L)'
;DPVRTTLPESQFELPEKCVIKAGELKGEIIITLKNYDILKENTKLLALKVNEEGEVREGTAKFTRAIISVTDRIFKPVWWSVGNIGNVDDRFNIAEEYYLGVYSETKYLMFLDELKKDDVVFDGKDMNILRKYSLRLKNTLKNINGDKPKDKWLRDENGVIIEVPIAG
;
A
#
# COMPACT_ATOMS: atom_id res chain seq x y z
N ASP A 1 -1.52 -27.41 7.62
CA ASP A 1 -0.12 -27.15 7.96
C ASP A 1 0.00 -25.80 8.65
N PRO A 2 0.74 -25.72 9.77
CA PRO A 2 0.97 -24.44 10.41
C PRO A 2 1.79 -23.56 9.46
N VAL A 3 1.30 -22.36 9.18
CA VAL A 3 2.06 -21.36 8.42
C VAL A 3 3.34 -21.04 9.21
N ARG A 4 4.47 -21.19 8.57
CA ARG A 4 5.78 -20.92 9.17
C ARG A 4 6.30 -19.55 8.76
N THR A 5 7.00 -18.90 9.67
CA THR A 5 7.78 -17.70 9.36
C THR A 5 8.86 -18.05 8.31
N THR A 6 8.88 -17.31 7.22
CA THR A 6 9.90 -17.38 6.17
C THR A 6 10.75 -16.12 6.08
N LEU A 7 10.37 -15.08 6.84
CA LEU A 7 11.16 -13.87 7.02
C LEU A 7 12.34 -14.19 7.96
N PRO A 8 13.60 -13.91 7.56
CA PRO A 8 14.76 -14.13 8.43
C PRO A 8 14.69 -13.30 9.73
N GLU A 9 15.12 -13.86 10.85
CA GLU A 9 15.10 -13.17 12.15
C GLU A 9 15.87 -11.83 12.15
N SER A 10 16.93 -11.73 11.35
CA SER A 10 17.69 -10.49 11.18
C SER A 10 16.91 -9.35 10.51
N GLN A 11 15.77 -9.64 9.90
CA GLN A 11 14.97 -8.70 9.10
C GLN A 11 13.74 -8.15 9.82
N PHE A 12 13.53 -8.53 11.07
CA PHE A 12 12.48 -7.94 11.89
C PHE A 12 12.93 -7.81 13.35
N GLU A 13 12.28 -6.90 14.05
CA GLU A 13 12.46 -6.71 15.49
C GLU A 13 11.10 -6.76 16.16
N LEU A 14 10.97 -7.61 17.16
CA LEU A 14 9.80 -7.68 18.03
C LEU A 14 10.10 -6.96 19.34
N PRO A 15 9.12 -6.32 19.98
CA PRO A 15 9.29 -5.77 21.31
C PRO A 15 9.50 -6.91 22.32
N GLU A 16 10.35 -6.70 23.31
CA GLU A 16 10.59 -7.69 24.37
C GLU A 16 9.31 -8.01 25.17
N LYS A 17 8.42 -7.04 25.31
CA LYS A 17 7.15 -7.17 26.01
C LYS A 17 6.04 -6.44 25.29
N CYS A 18 4.87 -7.07 25.26
CA CYS A 18 3.63 -6.49 24.78
C CYS A 18 2.72 -6.32 26.00
N VAL A 19 2.33 -5.08 26.31
CA VAL A 19 1.57 -4.76 27.53
C VAL A 19 0.23 -4.14 27.17
N ILE A 20 -0.84 -4.67 27.78
CA ILE A 20 -2.12 -3.97 27.84
C ILE A 20 -2.14 -3.22 29.17
N LYS A 21 -2.22 -1.88 29.14
CA LYS A 21 -2.20 -1.07 30.35
C LYS A 21 -3.43 -1.32 31.20
N ALA A 22 -3.29 -1.17 32.50
CA ALA A 22 -4.41 -1.34 33.43
C ALA A 22 -5.56 -0.38 33.07
N GLY A 23 -6.76 -0.93 32.91
CA GLY A 23 -7.95 -0.21 32.49
C GLY A 23 -8.15 -0.09 30.98
N GLU A 24 -7.20 -0.52 30.16
CA GLU A 24 -7.34 -0.57 28.69
C GLU A 24 -7.81 -1.95 28.22
N LEU A 25 -8.59 -1.97 27.15
CA LEU A 25 -9.09 -3.20 26.52
C LEU A 25 -8.23 -3.65 25.34
N LYS A 26 -7.25 -2.86 24.94
CA LYS A 26 -6.39 -3.10 23.76
C LYS A 26 -4.95 -2.71 24.07
N GLY A 27 -4.01 -3.44 23.49
CA GLY A 27 -2.61 -3.09 23.43
C GLY A 27 -2.14 -3.08 21.97
N GLU A 28 -1.06 -2.37 21.70
CA GLU A 28 -0.43 -2.30 20.40
C GLU A 28 0.93 -3.01 20.44
N ILE A 29 1.24 -3.71 19.36
CA ILE A 29 2.53 -4.35 19.15
C ILE A 29 3.16 -3.69 17.95
N ILE A 30 4.28 -2.99 18.18
CA ILE A 30 5.06 -2.37 17.11
C ILE A 30 6.11 -3.36 16.66
N ILE A 31 6.10 -3.71 15.39
CA ILE A 31 7.06 -4.61 14.74
C ILE A 31 7.85 -3.78 13.74
N THR A 32 9.17 -3.74 13.91
CA THR A 32 10.05 -3.10 12.92
C THR A 32 10.45 -4.12 11.86
N LEU A 33 10.19 -3.81 10.62
CA LEU A 33 10.60 -4.62 9.46
C LEU A 33 11.75 -3.92 8.74
N LYS A 34 12.79 -4.67 8.40
CA LYS A 34 13.92 -4.17 7.62
C LYS A 34 13.74 -4.57 6.15
N ASN A 35 13.89 -3.60 5.26
CA ASN A 35 13.85 -3.88 3.83
C ASN A 35 15.17 -4.54 3.38
N TYR A 36 15.08 -5.51 2.46
CA TYR A 36 16.22 -6.17 1.84
C TYR A 36 15.85 -6.72 0.45
N ASP A 37 16.85 -6.88 -0.42
CA ASP A 37 16.64 -7.10 -1.87
C ASP A 37 15.75 -8.30 -2.22
N ILE A 38 15.77 -9.38 -1.41
CA ILE A 38 14.93 -10.56 -1.67
C ILE A 38 13.42 -10.24 -1.62
N LEU A 39 13.01 -9.18 -0.91
CA LEU A 39 11.60 -8.75 -0.87
C LEU A 39 11.11 -8.21 -2.21
N LYS A 40 11.99 -7.78 -3.08
CA LYS A 40 11.67 -7.36 -4.46
C LYS A 40 11.25 -8.53 -5.32
N GLU A 41 11.78 -9.71 -5.03
CA GLU A 41 11.51 -10.92 -5.81
C GLU A 41 10.48 -11.83 -5.15
N ASN A 42 10.52 -11.93 -3.82
CA ASN A 42 9.78 -12.92 -3.07
C ASN A 42 9.05 -12.31 -1.88
N THR A 43 7.76 -12.60 -1.75
CA THR A 43 7.01 -12.33 -0.54
C THR A 43 7.48 -13.24 0.58
N LYS A 44 7.74 -12.69 1.77
CA LYS A 44 8.08 -13.42 2.99
C LYS A 44 6.92 -13.34 3.98
N LEU A 45 6.83 -14.31 4.86
CA LEU A 45 5.79 -14.41 5.87
C LEU A 45 6.39 -14.27 7.27
N LEU A 46 5.78 -13.47 8.10
CA LEU A 46 6.01 -13.44 9.54
C LEU A 46 4.75 -13.96 10.24
N ALA A 47 4.85 -15.13 10.83
CA ALA A 47 3.78 -15.76 11.59
C ALA A 47 3.97 -15.47 13.08
N LEU A 48 2.96 -14.89 13.70
CA LEU A 48 2.93 -14.55 15.11
C LEU A 48 1.91 -15.43 15.84
N LYS A 49 2.21 -15.79 17.07
CA LYS A 49 1.31 -16.48 17.98
C LYS A 49 1.36 -15.81 19.35
N VAL A 50 0.24 -15.78 20.06
CA VAL A 50 0.22 -15.35 21.46
C VAL A 50 1.05 -16.33 22.28
N ASN A 51 1.93 -15.82 23.14
CA ASN A 51 2.72 -16.65 24.03
C ASN A 51 1.83 -17.21 25.15
N GLU A 52 1.77 -18.52 25.26
CA GLU A 52 0.97 -19.24 26.27
C GLU A 52 1.54 -19.10 27.69
N GLU A 53 2.82 -18.76 27.81
CA GLU A 53 3.50 -18.57 29.11
C GLU A 53 3.30 -17.16 29.69
N GLY A 54 2.63 -16.26 28.95
CA GLY A 54 2.35 -14.89 29.40
C GLY A 54 1.19 -14.79 30.38
N GLU A 55 1.01 -13.60 30.96
CA GLU A 55 -0.11 -13.29 31.84
C GLU A 55 -1.46 -13.24 31.08
N VAL A 56 -1.41 -12.93 29.79
CA VAL A 56 -2.58 -12.93 28.90
C VAL A 56 -2.76 -14.32 28.33
N ARG A 57 -3.86 -14.98 28.69
CA ARG A 57 -4.17 -16.32 28.19
C ARG A 57 -4.76 -16.27 26.79
N GLU A 58 -4.55 -17.36 26.04
CA GLU A 58 -5.21 -17.54 24.74
C GLU A 58 -6.74 -17.46 24.89
N GLY A 59 -7.34 -16.67 24.00
CA GLY A 59 -8.79 -16.61 23.82
C GLY A 59 -9.25 -17.62 22.76
N THR A 60 -10.19 -17.19 21.93
CA THR A 60 -10.66 -18.01 20.80
C THR A 60 -9.52 -18.27 19.82
N ALA A 61 -9.27 -19.51 19.43
CA ALA A 61 -8.15 -19.94 18.57
C ALA A 61 -8.01 -19.12 17.27
N LYS A 62 -9.11 -18.58 16.73
CA LYS A 62 -9.13 -17.73 15.55
C LYS A 62 -8.32 -16.42 15.71
N PHE A 63 -8.19 -15.93 16.95
CA PHE A 63 -7.57 -14.63 17.25
C PHE A 63 -6.22 -14.74 17.97
N THR A 64 -5.69 -15.95 18.10
CA THR A 64 -4.41 -16.20 18.79
C THR A 64 -3.20 -16.15 17.86
N ARG A 65 -3.45 -16.00 16.57
CA ARG A 65 -2.41 -16.02 15.53
C ARG A 65 -2.61 -14.89 14.53
N ALA A 66 -1.51 -14.35 14.01
CA ALA A 66 -1.48 -13.40 12.92
C ALA A 66 -0.42 -13.81 11.90
N ILE A 67 -0.68 -13.58 10.63
CA ILE A 67 0.25 -13.78 9.53
C ILE A 67 0.42 -12.46 8.83
N ILE A 68 1.65 -11.96 8.79
CA ILE A 68 2.02 -10.73 8.10
C ILE A 68 2.79 -11.12 6.84
N SER A 69 2.27 -10.70 5.69
CA SER A 69 2.97 -10.83 4.41
C SER A 69 3.85 -9.61 4.19
N VAL A 70 5.15 -9.85 3.99
CA VAL A 70 6.16 -8.82 3.82
C VAL A 70 6.72 -8.88 2.40
N THR A 71 6.63 -7.78 1.67
CA THR A 71 7.11 -7.67 0.28
C THR A 71 7.52 -6.23 -0.02
N ASP A 72 8.50 -6.05 -0.92
CA ASP A 72 8.90 -4.75 -1.49
C ASP A 72 8.43 -4.62 -2.94
N ARG A 73 7.43 -5.40 -3.34
CA ARG A 73 6.82 -5.30 -4.67
C ARG A 73 5.71 -4.28 -4.66
N ILE A 74 5.66 -3.52 -5.73
CA ILE A 74 4.54 -2.64 -6.01
C ILE A 74 3.46 -3.44 -6.71
N PHE A 75 2.28 -3.52 -6.10
CA PHE A 75 1.11 -4.19 -6.69
C PHE A 75 0.05 -3.16 -7.06
N LYS A 76 -0.67 -3.46 -8.15
CA LYS A 76 -1.88 -2.69 -8.47
C LYS A 76 -2.82 -2.76 -7.26
N PRO A 77 -3.16 -1.63 -6.64
CA PRO A 77 -4.06 -1.63 -5.49
C PRO A 77 -5.46 -2.03 -5.93
N VAL A 78 -6.19 -2.72 -5.04
CA VAL A 78 -7.55 -3.20 -5.34
C VAL A 78 -8.49 -2.07 -5.74
N TRP A 79 -8.35 -0.89 -5.13
CA TRP A 79 -9.16 0.26 -5.45
C TRP A 79 -8.91 0.84 -6.87
N TRP A 80 -7.81 0.47 -7.53
CA TRP A 80 -7.55 0.82 -8.94
C TRP A 80 -8.12 -0.24 -9.88
N SER A 81 -9.26 -0.79 -9.52
CA SER A 81 -9.98 -1.82 -10.26
C SER A 81 -11.48 -1.55 -10.23
N VAL A 82 -12.24 -2.26 -11.04
CA VAL A 82 -13.70 -2.09 -11.16
C VAL A 82 -14.40 -2.23 -9.81
N GLY A 83 -15.38 -1.37 -9.54
CA GLY A 83 -16.30 -1.50 -8.42
C GLY A 83 -15.76 -1.18 -7.03
N ASN A 84 -14.53 -0.67 -6.90
CA ASN A 84 -13.87 -0.57 -5.59
C ASN A 84 -13.87 0.82 -4.95
N ILE A 85 -14.38 1.85 -5.61
CA ILE A 85 -14.44 3.19 -5.03
C ILE A 85 -15.89 3.67 -4.93
N GLY A 86 -16.29 4.02 -3.72
CA GLY A 86 -17.50 4.79 -3.49
C GLY A 86 -18.81 4.08 -3.82
N ASN A 87 -18.96 2.78 -3.64
CA ASN A 87 -20.18 2.03 -3.92
C ASN A 87 -20.70 2.16 -5.35
N VAL A 88 -19.81 2.34 -6.27
CA VAL A 88 -20.19 2.56 -7.65
C VAL A 88 -20.40 1.23 -8.34
N ASP A 89 -21.26 1.26 -9.32
CA ASP A 89 -21.54 0.20 -10.26
C ASP A 89 -20.28 -0.58 -10.65
N ASP A 90 -20.29 -1.89 -10.45
CA ASP A 90 -19.18 -2.81 -10.74
C ASP A 90 -18.70 -2.78 -12.20
N ARG A 91 -19.44 -2.09 -13.06
CA ARG A 91 -19.09 -1.91 -14.47
C ARG A 91 -18.03 -0.85 -14.72
N PHE A 92 -17.73 0.01 -13.75
CA PHE A 92 -16.82 1.14 -13.92
C PHE A 92 -15.57 1.01 -13.07
N ASN A 93 -14.42 1.26 -13.68
CA ASN A 93 -13.16 1.50 -12.99
C ASN A 93 -12.93 3.01 -12.86
N ILE A 94 -13.50 3.62 -11.83
CA ILE A 94 -13.47 5.08 -11.64
C ILE A 94 -12.02 5.61 -11.57
N ALA A 95 -11.12 4.93 -10.89
CA ALA A 95 -9.74 5.35 -10.80
C ALA A 95 -9.07 5.40 -12.19
N GLU A 96 -9.35 4.41 -13.03
CA GLU A 96 -8.77 4.30 -14.36
C GLU A 96 -9.46 5.23 -15.38
N GLU A 97 -10.80 5.27 -15.38
CA GLU A 97 -11.53 5.97 -16.41
C GLU A 97 -11.55 7.49 -16.20
N TYR A 98 -11.62 7.94 -14.95
CA TYR A 98 -11.87 9.35 -14.65
C TYR A 98 -10.71 10.09 -13.98
N TYR A 99 -9.81 9.38 -13.30
CA TYR A 99 -8.81 10.04 -12.46
C TYR A 99 -7.39 9.79 -12.90
N LEU A 100 -6.91 8.55 -12.86
CA LEU A 100 -5.50 8.22 -13.01
C LEU A 100 -5.15 7.59 -14.37
N GLY A 101 -6.15 7.07 -15.10
CA GLY A 101 -5.92 6.31 -16.32
C GLY A 101 -5.43 4.88 -16.05
N VAL A 102 -5.01 4.20 -17.11
CA VAL A 102 -4.51 2.82 -17.03
C VAL A 102 -3.37 2.74 -16.01
N TYR A 103 -3.42 1.71 -15.16
CA TYR A 103 -2.41 1.48 -14.14
C TYR A 103 -1.03 1.22 -14.78
N SER A 104 0.00 1.82 -14.21
CA SER A 104 1.40 1.42 -14.34
C SER A 104 2.10 1.62 -13.00
N GLU A 105 3.14 0.86 -12.74
CA GLU A 105 3.89 0.93 -11.47
C GLU A 105 4.50 2.32 -11.29
N THR A 106 5.13 2.84 -12.33
CA THR A 106 5.72 4.19 -12.33
C THR A 106 4.68 5.27 -11.99
N LYS A 107 3.50 5.21 -12.60
CA LYS A 107 2.41 6.16 -12.31
C LYS A 107 1.92 6.04 -10.87
N TYR A 108 1.79 4.82 -10.37
CA TYR A 108 1.37 4.58 -9.00
C TYR A 108 2.39 5.11 -7.99
N LEU A 109 3.68 4.87 -8.21
CA LEU A 109 4.75 5.45 -7.37
C LEU A 109 4.70 6.98 -7.36
N MET A 110 4.52 7.61 -8.52
CA MET A 110 4.37 9.06 -8.60
C MET A 110 3.13 9.56 -7.84
N PHE A 111 2.02 8.83 -7.88
CA PHE A 111 0.82 9.15 -7.11
C PHE A 111 1.07 9.04 -5.59
N LEU A 112 1.77 7.99 -5.15
CA LEU A 112 2.18 7.82 -3.76
C LEU A 112 3.12 8.95 -3.29
N ASP A 113 4.03 9.40 -4.15
CA ASP A 113 4.90 10.55 -3.84
C ASP A 113 4.11 11.85 -3.65
N GLU A 114 3.05 12.07 -4.43
CA GLU A 114 2.18 13.23 -4.21
C GLU A 114 1.43 13.16 -2.86
N LEU A 115 0.97 11.98 -2.45
CA LEU A 115 0.35 11.76 -1.13
C LEU A 115 1.35 12.00 0.00
N LYS A 116 2.57 11.48 -0.16
CA LYS A 116 3.64 11.57 0.84
C LYS A 116 4.06 13.02 1.13
N LYS A 117 3.97 13.93 0.18
CA LYS A 117 4.27 15.36 0.39
C LYS A 117 3.41 16.01 1.48
N ASP A 118 2.20 15.51 1.68
CA ASP A 118 1.26 16.00 2.69
C ASP A 118 1.07 14.99 3.85
N ASP A 119 1.89 13.93 3.93
CA ASP A 119 1.79 12.83 4.91
C ASP A 119 0.39 12.17 4.92
N VAL A 120 -0.19 11.99 3.73
CA VAL A 120 -1.52 11.41 3.55
C VAL A 120 -1.42 9.94 3.19
N VAL A 121 -2.19 9.10 3.89
CA VAL A 121 -2.41 7.69 3.54
C VAL A 121 -3.75 7.57 2.83
N PHE A 122 -3.76 6.89 1.68
CA PHE A 122 -4.97 6.67 0.88
C PHE A 122 -5.31 5.19 0.78
N ASP A 123 -6.49 4.82 1.25
CA ASP A 123 -7.02 3.45 1.28
C ASP A 123 -7.98 3.13 0.13
N GLY A 124 -8.17 4.07 -0.81
CA GLY A 124 -9.05 3.92 -1.95
C GLY A 124 -10.49 4.33 -1.72
N LYS A 125 -10.87 4.88 -0.57
CA LYS A 125 -12.28 5.17 -0.25
C LYS A 125 -12.68 6.64 -0.43
N ASP A 126 -11.76 7.57 -0.18
CA ASP A 126 -12.07 9.00 -0.25
C ASP A 126 -11.83 9.56 -1.64
N MET A 127 -12.94 9.85 -2.33
CA MET A 127 -12.93 10.42 -3.68
C MET A 127 -12.30 11.82 -3.74
N ASN A 128 -12.36 12.61 -2.66
CA ASN A 128 -11.76 13.93 -2.64
C ASN A 128 -10.23 13.82 -2.59
N ILE A 129 -9.72 12.87 -1.83
CA ILE A 129 -8.28 12.55 -1.82
C ILE A 129 -7.84 12.09 -3.20
N LEU A 130 -8.56 11.11 -3.80
CA LEU A 130 -8.23 10.64 -5.13
C LEU A 130 -8.19 11.78 -6.15
N ARG A 131 -9.23 12.61 -6.18
CA ARG A 131 -9.32 13.77 -7.08
C ARG A 131 -8.18 14.76 -6.87
N LYS A 132 -7.95 15.19 -5.62
CA LYS A 132 -6.91 16.16 -5.28
C LYS A 132 -5.54 15.70 -5.78
N TYR A 133 -5.15 14.46 -5.46
CA TYR A 133 -3.82 13.97 -5.76
C TYR A 133 -3.65 13.55 -7.22
N SER A 134 -4.71 13.12 -7.88
CA SER A 134 -4.69 12.92 -9.34
C SER A 134 -4.46 14.24 -10.10
N LEU A 135 -5.08 15.34 -9.67
CA LEU A 135 -4.82 16.67 -10.23
C LEU A 135 -3.38 17.15 -9.96
N ARG A 136 -2.84 16.90 -8.77
CA ARG A 136 -1.45 17.22 -8.45
C ARG A 136 -0.49 16.42 -9.34
N LEU A 137 -0.73 15.12 -9.48
CA LEU A 137 0.06 14.27 -10.38
C LEU A 137 0.01 14.77 -11.82
N LYS A 138 -1.17 15.15 -12.32
CA LYS A 138 -1.32 15.75 -13.66
C LYS A 138 -0.45 17.00 -13.83
N ASN A 139 -0.46 17.89 -12.82
CA ASN A 139 0.36 19.09 -12.83
C ASN A 139 1.86 18.75 -12.74
N THR A 140 2.25 17.79 -11.93
CA THR A 140 3.64 17.30 -11.86
C THR A 140 4.11 16.77 -13.20
N LEU A 141 3.29 15.96 -13.87
CA LEU A 141 3.59 15.47 -15.22
C LEU A 141 3.71 16.60 -16.25
N LYS A 142 2.81 17.59 -16.17
CA LYS A 142 2.90 18.79 -17.03
C LYS A 142 4.21 19.54 -16.82
N ASN A 143 4.66 19.69 -15.59
CA ASN A 143 5.93 20.35 -15.28
C ASN A 143 7.13 19.52 -15.76
N ILE A 144 7.11 18.20 -15.59
CA ILE A 144 8.19 17.30 -16.04
C ILE A 144 8.30 17.30 -17.57
N ASN A 145 7.18 17.24 -18.26
CA ASN A 145 7.13 17.22 -19.72
C ASN A 145 7.42 18.61 -20.31
N GLY A 146 6.92 19.69 -19.68
CA GLY A 146 7.15 21.07 -20.10
C GLY A 146 6.81 21.27 -21.58
N ASP A 147 7.69 22.00 -22.27
CA ASP A 147 7.57 22.27 -23.71
C ASP A 147 8.19 21.18 -24.61
N LYS A 148 8.52 20.03 -24.01
CA LYS A 148 9.09 18.92 -24.79
C LYS A 148 8.08 18.36 -25.79
N PRO A 149 8.51 17.95 -26.99
CA PRO A 149 7.65 17.26 -27.93
C PRO A 149 7.15 15.93 -27.33
N LYS A 150 5.95 15.49 -27.73
CA LYS A 150 5.24 14.35 -27.09
C LYS A 150 6.03 13.04 -27.12
N ASP A 151 6.90 12.83 -28.09
CA ASP A 151 7.77 11.66 -28.18
C ASP A 151 8.84 11.62 -27.06
N LYS A 152 9.13 12.75 -26.42
CA LYS A 152 10.06 12.89 -25.29
C LYS A 152 9.38 13.03 -23.93
N TRP A 153 8.08 12.86 -23.86
CA TRP A 153 7.37 12.85 -22.59
C TRP A 153 7.72 11.63 -21.73
N LEU A 154 7.51 11.78 -20.42
CA LEU A 154 7.78 10.73 -19.45
C LEU A 154 6.99 9.46 -19.78
N ARG A 155 7.68 8.33 -19.73
CA ARG A 155 7.11 7.01 -20.01
C ARG A 155 7.20 6.13 -18.77
N ASP A 156 6.28 5.19 -18.69
CA ASP A 156 6.27 4.16 -17.67
C ASP A 156 7.27 3.02 -17.98
N GLU A 157 7.29 2.03 -17.13
CA GLU A 157 8.13 0.82 -17.24
C GLU A 157 7.90 0.01 -18.53
N ASN A 158 6.76 0.21 -19.18
CA ASN A 158 6.39 -0.45 -20.45
C ASN A 158 6.68 0.44 -21.67
N GLY A 159 7.26 1.63 -21.47
CA GLY A 159 7.51 2.59 -22.52
C GLY A 159 6.28 3.37 -22.99
N VAL A 160 5.15 3.28 -22.26
CA VAL A 160 3.93 4.03 -22.56
C VAL A 160 3.98 5.41 -21.91
N ILE A 161 3.53 6.44 -22.63
CA ILE A 161 3.47 7.81 -22.08
C ILE A 161 2.55 7.84 -20.88
N ILE A 162 3.03 8.43 -19.79
CA ILE A 162 2.22 8.58 -18.57
C ILE A 162 1.29 9.78 -18.74
N GLU A 163 0.00 9.50 -18.84
CA GLU A 163 -1.07 10.50 -18.89
C GLU A 163 -2.07 10.27 -17.75
N VAL A 164 -2.67 11.37 -17.28
CA VAL A 164 -3.69 11.37 -16.22
C VAL A 164 -4.93 12.05 -16.77
N PRO A 165 -6.06 11.33 -16.94
CA PRO A 165 -7.22 11.81 -17.68
C PRO A 165 -8.04 12.88 -16.94
N ILE A 166 -7.95 12.96 -15.61
CA ILE A 166 -8.79 13.85 -14.81
C ILE A 166 -8.92 15.25 -15.43
N ALA A 167 -10.16 15.71 -15.57
CA ALA A 167 -10.44 17.09 -15.97
C ALA A 167 -10.07 18.05 -14.82
N GLY A 168 -9.30 19.07 -15.13
CA GLY A 168 -8.85 20.10 -14.19
C GLY A 168 -8.57 21.39 -14.89
#